data_39267d130b16ebe9d561a28e57c5c54b
#
_entry.id   39267d130b16ebe9d561a28e57c5c54b
#
_cell.length_a   1.000
_cell.length_b   1.000
_cell.length_c   1.000
_cell.angle_alpha   90.00
_cell.angle_beta   90.00
_cell.angle_gamma   90.00
#
_symmetry.space_group_name_H-M   'P 1'
#
loop_
_entity.id
_entity.type
_entity.pdbx_description
1 polymer ?
#
loop_
_entity_poly.entity_id
_entity_poly.type
_entity_poly.pdbx_seq_one_letter_code
_entity_poly.pdbx_strand_id
1 'polypeptide(L)'
;LLDLCDFEEWDYKKKILSAIQNKKIEDAYRLLKEYKAHLRENDRINHQFILAMWGEVLKQEGASKEKIAECYRKAVILTIPDAEKVWSEKRPLSVLEMNLLLETIIYGNNMDYLHKCRVLMEYIDTGYYDEIMKAKIYPKIVYYYLKKQILFKEYWNVETQTENLKICEKAIDKLRDAGRTYYLVELLEIETMPEDAVTEHLEKNETDKINARELISVIKNLYAEYEVPAYMQDCTYFYQQKWIFSMKDVLRTRRAMFGLTQEQLCEGICSVKSLRRAEKGQTDMQRETLKKLLNRLGLSGQMQWSRLITSDREVIRMAEELADYINDRKFSVASKQLESLKSRIDLDIPQNKQYFLEKQALLEFEQGKVTREEFVKMEKEALECTLCAENLYRKENVYLTEREIICISNSWKGM
;
A
#
# COMPACT_ATOMS: atom_id res chain seq x y z
N LEU A 1 -1.38 -0.67 -16.59
CA LEU A 1 -2.78 -0.67 -17.02
C LEU A 1 -3.46 -1.80 -16.29
N LEU A 2 -4.24 -1.50 -15.28
CA LEU A 2 -5.16 -2.47 -14.70
C LEU A 2 -6.33 -2.57 -15.66
N ASP A 3 -6.53 -3.76 -16.20
CA ASP A 3 -7.73 -4.07 -16.94
C ASP A 3 -8.94 -3.89 -16.03
N LEU A 4 -9.93 -3.20 -16.54
CA LEU A 4 -11.18 -2.87 -15.85
C LEU A 4 -12.04 -4.11 -15.53
N CYS A 5 -11.61 -5.28 -16.00
CA CYS A 5 -12.32 -6.55 -15.84
C CYS A 5 -12.34 -7.10 -14.42
N ASP A 6 -11.53 -6.57 -13.50
CA ASP A 6 -11.25 -7.26 -12.24
C ASP A 6 -11.79 -6.58 -10.98
N PHE A 7 -12.80 -5.71 -11.13
CA PHE A 7 -13.43 -5.13 -9.93
C PHE A 7 -14.08 -6.21 -9.06
N GLU A 8 -14.74 -7.20 -9.68
CA GLU A 8 -15.35 -8.31 -8.94
C GLU A 8 -14.28 -9.15 -8.24
N GLU A 9 -13.17 -9.43 -8.93
CA GLU A 9 -12.01 -10.11 -8.35
C GLU A 9 -11.44 -9.35 -7.14
N TRP A 10 -11.22 -8.04 -7.30
CA TRP A 10 -10.71 -7.20 -6.22
C TRP A 10 -11.69 -7.12 -5.05
N ASP A 11 -12.99 -6.99 -5.32
CA ASP A 11 -14.02 -6.93 -4.28
C ASP A 11 -14.08 -8.23 -3.47
N TYR A 12 -13.98 -9.39 -4.14
CA TYR A 12 -13.84 -10.69 -3.46
C TYR A 12 -12.59 -10.73 -2.60
N LYS A 13 -11.43 -10.37 -3.13
CA LYS A 13 -10.16 -10.35 -2.39
C LYS A 13 -10.25 -9.45 -1.16
N LYS A 14 -10.79 -8.24 -1.31
CA LYS A 14 -10.97 -7.30 -0.20
C LYS A 14 -11.91 -7.87 0.88
N LYS A 15 -13.04 -8.45 0.49
CA LYS A 15 -13.99 -9.06 1.44
C LYS A 15 -13.37 -10.25 2.17
N ILE A 16 -12.64 -11.11 1.47
CA ILE A 16 -11.94 -12.26 2.05
C ILE A 16 -10.91 -11.78 3.08
N LEU A 17 -10.04 -10.84 2.71
CA LEU A 17 -9.03 -10.27 3.60
C LEU A 17 -9.67 -9.63 4.84
N SER A 18 -10.75 -8.86 4.65
CA SER A 18 -11.49 -8.25 5.76
C SER A 18 -12.11 -9.31 6.69
N ALA A 19 -12.67 -10.38 6.14
CA ALA A 19 -13.24 -11.46 6.93
C ALA A 19 -12.16 -12.16 7.77
N ILE A 20 -10.99 -12.46 7.18
CA ILE A 20 -9.86 -13.06 7.87
C ILE A 20 -9.32 -12.12 8.96
N GLN A 21 -9.13 -10.83 8.64
CA GLN A 21 -8.64 -9.83 9.59
C GLN A 21 -9.55 -9.68 10.81
N ASN A 22 -10.87 -9.71 10.58
CA ASN A 22 -11.88 -9.61 11.63
C ASN A 22 -12.20 -10.97 12.29
N LYS A 23 -11.44 -12.03 12.00
CA LYS A 23 -11.63 -13.39 12.53
C LYS A 23 -13.02 -13.99 12.26
N LYS A 24 -13.67 -13.55 11.16
CA LYS A 24 -14.97 -14.07 10.70
C LYS A 24 -14.75 -15.30 9.83
N ILE A 25 -14.37 -16.41 10.45
CA ILE A 25 -13.89 -17.62 9.75
C ILE A 25 -14.95 -18.21 8.82
N GLU A 26 -16.20 -18.27 9.23
CA GLU A 26 -17.30 -18.79 8.40
C GLU A 26 -17.54 -17.94 7.14
N ASP A 27 -17.52 -16.61 7.29
CA ASP A 27 -17.60 -15.68 6.16
C ASP A 27 -16.41 -15.85 5.21
N ALA A 28 -15.20 -15.98 5.75
CA ALA A 28 -14.01 -16.21 4.93
C ALA A 28 -14.14 -17.51 4.12
N TYR A 29 -14.59 -18.61 4.71
CA TYR A 29 -14.83 -19.87 4.00
C TYR A 29 -15.87 -19.72 2.90
N ARG A 30 -16.99 -19.09 3.19
CA ARG A 30 -18.06 -18.85 2.21
C ARG A 30 -17.53 -18.05 1.02
N LEU A 31 -16.88 -16.91 1.27
CA LEU A 31 -16.33 -16.03 0.25
C LEU A 31 -15.24 -16.71 -0.58
N LEU A 32 -14.37 -17.52 0.04
CA LEU A 32 -13.36 -18.28 -0.68
C LEU A 32 -13.96 -19.32 -1.65
N LYS A 33 -15.04 -20.00 -1.23
CA LYS A 33 -15.77 -20.94 -2.08
C LYS A 33 -16.47 -20.23 -3.23
N GLU A 34 -17.15 -19.11 -2.95
CA GLU A 34 -17.82 -18.30 -3.96
C GLU A 34 -16.82 -17.78 -4.99
N TYR A 35 -15.72 -17.18 -4.51
CA TYR A 35 -14.69 -16.67 -5.41
C TYR A 35 -14.06 -17.76 -6.27
N LYS A 36 -13.76 -18.93 -5.69
CA LYS A 36 -13.23 -20.08 -6.44
C LYS A 36 -14.17 -20.52 -7.57
N ALA A 37 -15.49 -20.48 -7.34
CA ALA A 37 -16.47 -20.88 -8.35
C ALA A 37 -16.53 -19.91 -9.56
N HIS A 38 -16.07 -18.66 -9.41
CA HIS A 38 -16.02 -17.67 -10.49
C HIS A 38 -14.72 -17.73 -11.29
N LEU A 39 -13.69 -18.45 -10.81
CA LEU A 39 -12.38 -18.50 -11.45
C LEU A 39 -12.36 -19.52 -12.60
N ARG A 40 -11.57 -19.18 -13.63
CA ARG A 40 -11.24 -20.12 -14.69
C ARG A 40 -10.17 -21.12 -14.18
N GLU A 41 -10.20 -22.35 -14.69
CA GLU A 41 -9.25 -23.39 -14.27
C GLU A 41 -7.78 -23.02 -14.49
N ASN A 42 -7.47 -22.21 -15.51
CA ASN A 42 -6.11 -21.79 -15.84
C ASN A 42 -5.64 -20.52 -15.12
N ASP A 43 -6.46 -19.94 -14.26
CA ASP A 43 -6.14 -18.73 -13.50
C ASP A 43 -5.25 -19.04 -12.27
N ARG A 44 -3.97 -19.31 -12.56
CA ARG A 44 -3.01 -19.72 -11.53
C ARG A 44 -2.83 -18.69 -10.40
N ILE A 45 -2.85 -17.40 -10.74
CA ILE A 45 -2.61 -16.32 -9.76
C ILE A 45 -3.74 -16.25 -8.73
N ASN A 46 -4.98 -16.30 -9.21
CA ASN A 46 -6.13 -16.23 -8.31
C ASN A 46 -6.36 -17.54 -7.53
N HIS A 47 -6.05 -18.68 -8.13
CA HIS A 47 -6.01 -19.95 -7.38
C HIS A 47 -4.90 -19.95 -6.32
N GLN A 48 -3.74 -19.35 -6.59
CA GLN A 48 -2.67 -19.17 -5.60
C GLN A 48 -3.15 -18.31 -4.42
N PHE A 49 -3.82 -17.17 -4.71
CA PHE A 49 -4.40 -16.32 -3.67
C PHE A 49 -5.39 -17.11 -2.80
N ILE A 50 -6.30 -17.86 -3.41
CA ILE A 50 -7.27 -18.68 -2.66
C ILE A 50 -6.57 -19.67 -1.73
N LEU A 51 -5.58 -20.40 -2.22
CA LEU A 51 -4.83 -21.36 -1.39
C LEU A 51 -4.07 -20.64 -0.26
N ALA A 52 -3.47 -19.49 -0.54
CA ALA A 52 -2.82 -18.69 0.49
C ALA A 52 -3.81 -18.27 1.60
N MET A 53 -4.99 -17.79 1.22
CA MET A 53 -6.03 -17.40 2.18
C MET A 53 -6.62 -18.58 2.95
N TRP A 54 -6.72 -19.76 2.34
CA TRP A 54 -7.05 -20.99 3.09
C TRP A 54 -5.99 -21.30 4.14
N GLY A 55 -4.71 -21.11 3.82
CA GLY A 55 -3.64 -21.23 4.80
C GLY A 55 -3.82 -20.28 5.99
N GLU A 56 -4.20 -19.02 5.74
CA GLU A 56 -4.46 -18.03 6.80
C GLU A 56 -5.67 -18.45 7.68
N VAL A 57 -6.75 -18.94 7.07
CA VAL A 57 -7.89 -19.44 7.82
C VAL A 57 -7.51 -20.65 8.68
N LEU A 58 -6.76 -21.60 8.13
CA LEU A 58 -6.26 -22.77 8.89
C LEU A 58 -5.36 -22.38 10.07
N LYS A 59 -4.56 -21.31 9.95
CA LYS A 59 -3.78 -20.75 11.07
C LYS A 59 -4.70 -20.27 12.19
N GLN A 60 -5.76 -19.54 11.85
CA GLN A 60 -6.70 -18.99 12.83
C GLN A 60 -7.52 -20.07 13.53
N GLU A 61 -7.80 -21.17 12.85
CA GLU A 61 -8.46 -22.36 13.42
C GLU A 61 -7.54 -23.22 14.29
N GLY A 62 -6.22 -22.92 14.31
CA GLY A 62 -5.27 -23.76 15.03
C GLY A 62 -5.06 -25.14 14.40
N ALA A 63 -5.20 -25.24 13.07
CA ALA A 63 -4.95 -26.49 12.36
C ALA A 63 -3.50 -26.96 12.51
N SER A 64 -3.24 -28.26 12.25
CA SER A 64 -1.89 -28.79 12.34
C SER A 64 -0.92 -28.11 11.36
N LYS A 65 0.35 -27.99 11.76
CA LYS A 65 1.39 -27.36 10.95
C LYS A 65 1.53 -28.01 9.57
N GLU A 66 1.33 -29.31 9.49
CA GLU A 66 1.40 -30.09 8.24
C GLU A 66 0.31 -29.67 7.26
N LYS A 67 -0.93 -29.48 7.75
CA LYS A 67 -2.05 -29.02 6.91
C LYS A 67 -1.82 -27.59 6.39
N ILE A 68 -1.33 -26.71 7.25
CA ILE A 68 -1.00 -25.33 6.88
C ILE A 68 0.13 -25.33 5.84
N ALA A 69 1.23 -26.04 6.09
CA ALA A 69 2.35 -26.15 5.17
C ALA A 69 1.95 -26.75 3.81
N GLU A 70 1.07 -27.73 3.79
CA GLU A 70 0.57 -28.32 2.56
C GLU A 70 -0.22 -27.33 1.72
N CYS A 71 -1.02 -26.49 2.37
CA CYS A 71 -1.79 -25.44 1.69
C CYS A 71 -0.86 -24.45 1.00
N TYR A 72 0.18 -23.96 1.70
CA TYR A 72 1.16 -23.03 1.12
C TYR A 72 2.03 -23.68 0.05
N ARG A 73 2.44 -24.96 0.20
CA ARG A 73 3.16 -25.68 -0.85
C ARG A 73 2.34 -25.75 -2.14
N LYS A 74 1.06 -26.08 -2.05
CA LYS A 74 0.15 -26.06 -3.22
C LYS A 74 0.04 -24.68 -3.85
N ALA A 75 0.02 -23.61 -3.04
CA ALA A 75 0.00 -22.24 -3.53
C ALA A 75 1.30 -21.89 -4.28
N VAL A 76 2.46 -22.25 -3.72
CA VAL A 76 3.78 -22.00 -4.33
C VAL A 76 3.90 -22.66 -5.71
N ILE A 77 3.53 -23.93 -5.84
CA ILE A 77 3.70 -24.73 -7.06
C ILE A 77 2.92 -24.13 -8.25
N LEU A 78 1.85 -23.39 -8.02
CA LEU A 78 1.06 -22.77 -9.08
C LEU A 78 1.85 -21.76 -9.92
N THR A 79 2.76 -21.00 -9.31
CA THR A 79 3.59 -19.99 -10.00
C THR A 79 5.07 -20.38 -10.02
N ILE A 80 5.51 -21.23 -9.10
CA ILE A 80 6.88 -21.72 -9.00
C ILE A 80 6.86 -23.26 -9.02
N PRO A 81 6.69 -23.90 -10.22
CA PRO A 81 6.62 -25.35 -10.30
C PRO A 81 7.85 -26.07 -9.73
N ASP A 82 9.04 -25.48 -9.95
CA ASP A 82 10.34 -26.02 -9.48
C ASP A 82 10.81 -25.27 -8.20
N ALA A 83 9.98 -25.22 -7.17
CA ALA A 83 10.23 -24.43 -5.96
C ALA A 83 11.56 -24.76 -5.27
N GLU A 84 12.05 -26.01 -5.35
CA GLU A 84 13.33 -26.40 -4.76
C GLU A 84 14.53 -25.73 -5.45
N LYS A 85 14.43 -25.36 -6.72
CA LYS A 85 15.51 -24.66 -7.42
C LYS A 85 15.71 -23.22 -6.96
N VAL A 86 14.71 -22.63 -6.29
CA VAL A 86 14.82 -21.27 -5.75
C VAL A 86 15.97 -21.14 -4.77
N TRP A 87 16.32 -22.21 -4.08
CA TRP A 87 17.37 -22.20 -3.05
C TRP A 87 18.80 -22.26 -3.62
N SER A 88 18.94 -22.61 -4.89
CA SER A 88 20.24 -22.76 -5.56
C SER A 88 20.40 -21.87 -6.81
N GLU A 89 19.30 -21.41 -7.39
CA GLU A 89 19.30 -20.64 -8.63
C GLU A 89 18.60 -19.30 -8.41
N LYS A 90 19.29 -18.18 -8.73
CA LYS A 90 18.64 -16.86 -8.68
C LYS A 90 17.63 -16.73 -9.80
N ARG A 91 16.37 -16.47 -9.43
CA ARG A 91 15.26 -16.16 -10.34
C ARG A 91 14.43 -15.00 -9.81
N PRO A 92 13.75 -14.22 -10.65
CA PRO A 92 12.86 -13.19 -10.17
C PRO A 92 11.71 -13.81 -9.34
N LEU A 93 11.52 -13.28 -8.13
CA LEU A 93 10.40 -13.63 -7.25
C LEU A 93 9.60 -12.38 -6.92
N SER A 94 8.30 -12.48 -6.90
CA SER A 94 7.45 -11.45 -6.34
C SER A 94 7.49 -11.50 -4.81
N VAL A 95 7.13 -10.38 -4.15
CA VAL A 95 7.02 -10.33 -2.68
C VAL A 95 6.01 -11.37 -2.16
N LEU A 96 4.92 -11.62 -2.92
CA LEU A 96 3.95 -12.66 -2.56
C LEU A 96 4.53 -14.06 -2.63
N GLU A 97 5.30 -14.37 -3.65
CA GLU A 97 5.97 -15.67 -3.79
C GLU A 97 7.00 -15.88 -2.67
N MET A 98 7.77 -14.84 -2.33
CA MET A 98 8.69 -14.90 -1.18
C MET A 98 7.94 -15.14 0.13
N ASN A 99 6.79 -14.50 0.32
CA ASN A 99 5.96 -14.75 1.50
C ASN A 99 5.44 -16.20 1.54
N LEU A 100 4.96 -16.72 0.43
CA LEU A 100 4.49 -18.10 0.36
C LEU A 100 5.62 -19.11 0.63
N LEU A 101 6.81 -18.89 0.08
CA LEU A 101 8.00 -19.68 0.39
C LEU A 101 8.35 -19.60 1.87
N LEU A 102 8.32 -18.42 2.49
CA LEU A 102 8.55 -18.24 3.92
C LEU A 102 7.52 -19.02 4.75
N GLU A 103 6.23 -18.97 4.39
CA GLU A 103 5.19 -19.73 5.09
C GLU A 103 5.45 -21.26 5.01
N THR A 104 5.92 -21.75 3.87
CA THR A 104 6.31 -23.17 3.78
C THR A 104 7.51 -23.52 4.65
N ILE A 105 8.41 -22.56 4.90
CA ILE A 105 9.54 -22.71 5.81
C ILE A 105 9.07 -22.71 7.27
N ILE A 106 8.19 -21.80 7.64
CA ILE A 106 7.69 -21.60 9.01
C ILE A 106 6.90 -22.84 9.49
N TYR A 107 6.00 -23.35 8.65
CA TYR A 107 5.11 -24.44 9.01
C TYR A 107 5.60 -25.81 8.57
N GLY A 108 6.58 -25.86 7.68
CA GLY A 108 7.18 -27.13 7.24
C GLY A 108 8.22 -27.67 8.21
N ASN A 109 8.50 -28.96 8.11
CA ASN A 109 9.61 -29.59 8.81
C ASN A 109 10.89 -29.45 7.95
N ASN A 110 11.55 -28.28 8.04
CA ASN A 110 12.70 -27.95 7.22
C ASN A 110 13.99 -28.03 8.05
N MET A 111 14.90 -28.96 7.70
CA MET A 111 16.24 -29.03 8.29
C MET A 111 17.08 -27.77 7.93
N ASP A 112 16.85 -27.18 6.74
CA ASP A 112 17.58 -26.02 6.23
C ASP A 112 16.86 -24.68 6.50
N TYR A 113 16.09 -24.61 7.56
CA TYR A 113 15.26 -23.44 7.88
C TYR A 113 16.03 -22.11 7.85
N LEU A 114 17.15 -22.04 8.58
CA LEU A 114 17.96 -20.83 8.72
C LEU A 114 18.63 -20.47 7.38
N HIS A 115 19.12 -21.44 6.66
CA HIS A 115 19.71 -21.23 5.32
C HIS A 115 18.68 -20.67 4.34
N LYS A 116 17.50 -21.27 4.27
CA LYS A 116 16.42 -20.79 3.39
C LYS A 116 15.98 -19.36 3.73
N CYS A 117 15.89 -19.01 5.01
CA CYS A 117 15.62 -17.62 5.41
C CYS A 117 16.73 -16.66 4.94
N ARG A 118 18.00 -17.03 5.06
CA ARG A 118 19.13 -16.21 4.56
C ARG A 118 19.07 -16.03 3.04
N VAL A 119 18.75 -17.06 2.29
CA VAL A 119 18.54 -16.97 0.84
C VAL A 119 17.44 -15.97 0.50
N LEU A 120 16.30 -16.00 1.21
CA LEU A 120 15.22 -15.01 0.99
C LEU A 120 15.65 -13.59 1.34
N MET A 121 16.41 -13.38 2.42
CA MET A 121 16.98 -12.05 2.74
C MET A 121 17.90 -11.55 1.63
N GLU A 122 18.78 -12.43 1.10
CA GLU A 122 19.68 -12.08 -0.01
C GLU A 122 18.93 -11.73 -1.29
N TYR A 123 17.82 -12.42 -1.60
CA TYR A 123 16.95 -12.06 -2.73
C TYR A 123 16.46 -10.63 -2.63
N ILE A 124 16.05 -10.19 -1.43
CA ILE A 124 15.54 -8.85 -1.20
C ILE A 124 16.66 -7.80 -1.28
N ASP A 125 17.82 -8.11 -0.73
CA ASP A 125 18.97 -7.19 -0.71
C ASP A 125 19.59 -6.98 -2.09
N THR A 126 19.60 -8.01 -2.93
CA THR A 126 20.20 -7.97 -4.27
C THR A 126 19.18 -7.74 -5.40
N GLY A 127 17.89 -7.78 -5.10
CA GLY A 127 16.82 -7.64 -6.07
C GLY A 127 16.39 -6.18 -6.30
N TYR A 128 15.68 -5.96 -7.41
CA TYR A 128 15.14 -4.65 -7.79
C TYR A 128 13.77 -4.40 -7.16
N TYR A 129 13.72 -4.42 -5.81
CA TYR A 129 12.50 -4.11 -5.05
C TYR A 129 12.59 -2.69 -4.51
N ASP A 130 11.48 -1.95 -4.59
CA ASP A 130 11.39 -0.65 -3.92
C ASP A 130 11.35 -0.80 -2.38
N GLU A 131 11.59 0.29 -1.65
CA GLU A 131 11.70 0.25 -0.19
C GLU A 131 10.40 -0.21 0.48
N ILE A 132 9.24 0.10 -0.09
CA ILE A 132 7.95 -0.36 0.42
C ILE A 132 7.82 -1.88 0.27
N MET A 133 8.24 -2.43 -0.88
CA MET A 133 8.24 -3.87 -1.11
C MET A 133 9.22 -4.60 -0.19
N LYS A 134 10.42 -4.04 0.02
CA LYS A 134 11.39 -4.59 0.98
C LYS A 134 10.82 -4.60 2.39
N ALA A 135 10.22 -3.49 2.84
CA ALA A 135 9.63 -3.38 4.17
C ALA A 135 8.45 -4.33 4.41
N LYS A 136 7.78 -4.81 3.36
CA LYS A 136 6.67 -5.77 3.50
C LYS A 136 7.11 -7.15 3.95
N ILE A 137 8.27 -7.61 3.55
CA ILE A 137 8.66 -9.01 3.69
C ILE A 137 9.95 -9.20 4.48
N TYR A 138 10.92 -8.31 4.35
CA TYR A 138 12.22 -8.45 5.00
C TYR A 138 12.10 -8.52 6.54
N PRO A 139 11.36 -7.62 7.22
CA PRO A 139 11.18 -7.69 8.67
C PRO A 139 10.55 -9.01 9.14
N LYS A 140 9.58 -9.53 8.38
CA LYS A 140 8.96 -10.83 8.66
C LYS A 140 9.97 -11.98 8.59
N ILE A 141 10.79 -12.02 7.54
CA ILE A 141 11.83 -13.05 7.39
C ILE A 141 12.81 -12.97 8.55
N VAL A 142 13.29 -11.77 8.88
CA VAL A 142 14.24 -11.53 9.97
C VAL A 142 13.64 -11.96 11.31
N TYR A 143 12.41 -11.57 11.61
CA TYR A 143 11.73 -11.97 12.84
C TYR A 143 11.70 -13.50 13.00
N TYR A 144 11.24 -14.23 11.98
CA TYR A 144 11.16 -15.69 12.06
C TYR A 144 12.51 -16.37 12.08
N TYR A 145 13.52 -15.80 11.39
CA TYR A 145 14.90 -16.24 11.44
C TYR A 145 15.48 -16.11 12.85
N LEU A 146 15.38 -14.93 13.45
CA LEU A 146 15.90 -14.66 14.81
C LEU A 146 15.15 -15.46 15.87
N LYS A 147 13.84 -15.52 15.80
CA LYS A 147 13.01 -16.35 16.69
C LYS A 147 13.42 -17.81 16.68
N LYS A 148 13.76 -18.34 15.50
CA LYS A 148 14.23 -19.72 15.38
C LYS A 148 15.61 -19.91 16.02
N GLN A 149 16.53 -18.97 15.85
CA GLN A 149 17.84 -18.99 16.48
C GLN A 149 17.76 -18.91 18.00
N ILE A 150 16.92 -18.03 18.54
CA ILE A 150 16.70 -17.89 19.99
C ILE A 150 16.19 -19.21 20.61
N LEU A 151 15.33 -19.95 19.88
CA LEU A 151 14.83 -21.24 20.34
C LEU A 151 15.91 -22.33 20.33
N PHE A 152 16.93 -22.23 19.49
CA PHE A 152 18.05 -23.15 19.41
C PHE A 152 19.26 -22.53 20.10
N LYS A 153 19.33 -22.61 21.45
CA LYS A 153 20.43 -22.07 22.27
C LYS A 153 21.84 -22.56 21.85
N GLU A 154 21.98 -23.67 21.12
CA GLU A 154 23.22 -24.21 20.65
C GLU A 154 24.00 -23.32 19.66
N TYR A 155 23.30 -22.38 19.00
CA TYR A 155 23.89 -21.42 18.04
C TYR A 155 24.11 -20.04 18.63
N TRP A 156 23.97 -19.88 19.95
CA TRP A 156 23.99 -18.56 20.61
C TRP A 156 25.40 -18.28 21.16
N ASN A 157 26.33 -17.91 20.27
CA ASN A 157 27.65 -17.40 20.64
C ASN A 157 27.75 -15.89 20.35
N VAL A 158 28.79 -15.21 20.87
CA VAL A 158 29.01 -13.76 20.74
C VAL A 158 29.01 -13.29 19.27
N GLU A 159 29.66 -14.04 18.40
CA GLU A 159 29.78 -13.72 16.98
C GLU A 159 28.41 -13.79 16.27
N THR A 160 27.64 -14.83 16.52
CA THR A 160 26.28 -15.02 16.00
C THR A 160 25.32 -13.97 16.53
N GLN A 161 25.45 -13.56 17.79
CA GLN A 161 24.64 -12.49 18.39
C GLN A 161 24.90 -11.14 17.71
N THR A 162 26.19 -10.80 17.48
CA THR A 162 26.56 -9.57 16.78
C THR A 162 25.99 -9.53 15.36
N GLU A 163 26.05 -10.66 14.63
CA GLU A 163 25.45 -10.77 13.31
C GLU A 163 23.93 -10.61 13.36
N ASN A 164 23.28 -11.25 14.33
CA ASN A 164 21.83 -11.19 14.51
C ASN A 164 21.34 -9.78 14.84
N LEU A 165 22.06 -9.04 15.68
CA LEU A 165 21.74 -7.64 15.96
C LEU A 165 21.84 -6.77 14.71
N LYS A 166 22.90 -6.92 13.91
CA LYS A 166 23.04 -6.20 12.63
C LYS A 166 21.91 -6.51 11.65
N ILE A 167 21.47 -7.76 11.58
CA ILE A 167 20.34 -8.16 10.74
C ILE A 167 19.02 -7.52 11.25
N CYS A 168 18.83 -7.47 12.57
CA CYS A 168 17.68 -6.85 13.21
C CYS A 168 17.66 -5.34 12.94
N GLU A 169 18.75 -4.64 13.19
CA GLU A 169 18.91 -3.21 12.89
C GLU A 169 18.61 -2.89 11.43
N LYS A 170 19.16 -3.69 10.51
CA LYS A 170 18.89 -3.53 9.08
C LYS A 170 17.40 -3.69 8.74
N ALA A 171 16.68 -4.57 9.43
CA ALA A 171 15.23 -4.72 9.24
C ALA A 171 14.46 -3.50 9.75
N ILE A 172 14.88 -2.94 10.89
CA ILE A 172 14.31 -1.72 11.47
C ILE A 172 14.60 -0.51 10.56
N ASP A 173 15.80 -0.40 10.01
CA ASP A 173 16.15 0.66 9.04
C ASP A 173 15.26 0.61 7.79
N LYS A 174 15.05 -0.58 7.22
CA LYS A 174 14.12 -0.74 6.08
C LYS A 174 12.68 -0.32 6.40
N LEU A 175 12.23 -0.54 7.63
CA LEU A 175 10.93 -0.06 8.09
C LEU A 175 10.89 1.47 8.20
N ARG A 176 11.96 2.07 8.74
CA ARG A 176 12.10 3.52 8.86
C ARG A 176 12.10 4.20 7.50
N ASP A 177 12.91 3.70 6.56
CA ASP A 177 13.05 4.24 5.20
C ASP A 177 11.72 4.18 4.44
N ALA A 178 10.94 3.13 4.65
CA ALA A 178 9.63 2.96 4.05
C ALA A 178 8.48 3.65 4.81
N GLY A 179 8.71 4.21 6.00
CA GLY A 179 7.67 4.75 6.88
C GLY A 179 6.65 3.68 7.28
N ARG A 180 7.12 2.48 7.69
CA ARG A 180 6.28 1.33 8.04
C ARG A 180 6.67 0.77 9.41
N THR A 181 5.74 0.03 10.02
CA THR A 181 5.90 -0.51 11.39
C THR A 181 5.67 -2.02 11.49
N TYR A 182 5.76 -2.74 10.36
CA TYR A 182 5.53 -4.19 10.33
C TYR A 182 6.58 -4.95 11.11
N TYR A 183 6.15 -5.79 12.05
CA TYR A 183 7.04 -6.52 12.93
C TYR A 183 8.00 -5.64 13.75
N LEU A 184 7.74 -4.32 13.85
CA LEU A 184 8.62 -3.40 14.55
C LEU A 184 8.69 -3.70 16.05
N VAL A 185 7.53 -3.97 16.68
CA VAL A 185 7.48 -4.30 18.11
C VAL A 185 8.25 -5.59 18.38
N GLU A 186 8.02 -6.62 17.58
CA GLU A 186 8.67 -7.92 17.70
C GLU A 186 10.19 -7.83 17.51
N LEU A 187 10.66 -7.00 16.56
CA LEU A 187 12.08 -6.80 16.33
C LEU A 187 12.74 -6.01 17.46
N LEU A 188 12.09 -4.96 17.94
CA LEU A 188 12.57 -4.18 19.09
C LEU A 188 12.62 -5.03 20.37
N GLU A 189 11.65 -5.92 20.58
CA GLU A 189 11.68 -6.86 21.71
C GLU A 189 12.87 -7.81 21.63
N ILE A 190 13.18 -8.33 20.42
CA ILE A 190 14.40 -9.16 20.22
C ILE A 190 15.66 -8.35 20.50
N GLU A 191 15.73 -7.10 20.06
CA GLU A 191 16.86 -6.21 20.26
C GLU A 191 17.10 -5.90 21.75
N THR A 192 16.03 -5.87 22.56
CA THR A 192 16.09 -5.56 23.98
C THR A 192 16.16 -6.78 24.90
N MET A 193 16.21 -8.00 24.34
CA MET A 193 16.36 -9.21 25.16
C MET A 193 17.61 -9.15 26.02
N PRO A 194 17.53 -9.63 27.28
CA PRO A 194 18.71 -9.67 28.16
C PRO A 194 19.78 -10.53 27.52
N GLU A 195 20.98 -10.01 27.45
CA GLU A 195 22.16 -10.76 27.13
C GLU A 195 22.41 -11.75 28.27
N ASP A 196 22.34 -13.05 28.01
CA ASP A 196 22.90 -14.03 28.95
C ASP A 196 24.39 -13.66 29.12
N ALA A 197 24.94 -13.85 30.31
CA ALA A 197 26.23 -13.32 30.85
C ALA A 197 27.53 -13.52 29.99
N VAL A 198 27.41 -13.84 28.71
CA VAL A 198 28.51 -14.06 27.76
C VAL A 198 28.87 -12.78 26.97
N THR A 199 28.07 -11.73 27.06
CA THR A 199 28.16 -10.55 26.17
C THR A 199 28.55 -9.24 26.88
N GLU A 200 29.39 -9.29 27.90
CA GLU A 200 30.01 -8.07 28.51
C GLU A 200 30.80 -7.20 27.50
N HIS A 201 30.95 -7.65 26.25
CA HIS A 201 31.76 -6.99 25.22
C HIS A 201 31.00 -6.35 24.07
N LEU A 202 29.67 -6.46 24.01
CA LEU A 202 28.87 -5.74 23.01
C LEU A 202 28.38 -4.43 23.63
N GLU A 203 29.16 -3.36 23.39
CA GLU A 203 28.84 -1.99 23.80
C GLU A 203 27.62 -1.42 23.03
N LYS A 204 26.42 -1.98 23.21
CA LYS A 204 25.22 -1.15 23.08
C LYS A 204 25.07 -0.39 24.38
N ASN A 205 25.15 0.93 24.30
CA ASN A 205 24.94 1.81 25.43
C ASN A 205 23.60 1.43 26.08
N GLU A 206 23.59 1.29 27.39
CA GLU A 206 22.38 1.02 28.19
C GLU A 206 21.25 2.03 27.85
N THR A 207 21.64 3.23 27.44
CA THR A 207 20.76 4.30 26.93
C THR A 207 19.97 3.87 25.69
N ASP A 208 20.59 3.14 24.75
CA ASP A 208 19.89 2.71 23.51
C ASP A 208 18.86 1.60 23.81
N LYS A 209 19.16 0.72 24.75
CA LYS A 209 18.21 -0.30 25.24
C LYS A 209 17.05 0.32 26.03
N ILE A 210 17.30 1.34 26.80
CA ILE A 210 16.25 2.11 27.52
C ILE A 210 15.33 2.79 26.51
N ASN A 211 15.91 3.47 25.52
CA ASN A 211 15.15 4.13 24.45
C ASN A 211 14.27 3.15 23.66
N ALA A 212 14.79 1.95 23.34
CA ALA A 212 14.02 0.93 22.64
C ALA A 212 12.84 0.41 23.49
N ARG A 213 13.03 0.20 24.80
CA ARG A 213 11.94 -0.21 25.72
C ARG A 213 10.86 0.87 25.85
N GLU A 214 11.25 2.13 25.93
CA GLU A 214 10.32 3.26 25.93
C GLU A 214 9.55 3.32 24.61
N LEU A 215 10.22 3.15 23.46
CA LEU A 215 9.61 3.11 22.14
C LEU A 215 8.59 1.98 22.02
N ILE A 216 8.91 0.78 22.49
CA ILE A 216 7.98 -0.35 22.54
C ILE A 216 6.71 0.02 23.32
N SER A 217 6.88 0.64 24.50
CA SER A 217 5.75 1.05 25.34
C SER A 217 4.88 2.09 24.63
N VAL A 218 5.49 3.11 24.02
CA VAL A 218 4.77 4.14 23.27
C VAL A 218 4.00 3.56 22.09
N ILE A 219 4.63 2.67 21.29
CA ILE A 219 3.97 2.04 20.15
C ILE A 219 2.80 1.15 20.61
N LYS A 220 2.98 0.35 21.67
CA LYS A 220 1.91 -0.49 22.22
C LYS A 220 0.74 0.33 22.73
N ASN A 221 0.99 1.43 23.42
CA ASN A 221 -0.05 2.34 23.89
C ASN A 221 -0.80 3.00 22.74
N LEU A 222 -0.07 3.46 21.70
CA LEU A 222 -0.67 4.02 20.50
C LEU A 222 -1.57 2.98 19.79
N TYR A 223 -1.09 1.75 19.64
CA TYR A 223 -1.89 0.70 19.02
C TYR A 223 -3.14 0.35 19.85
N ALA A 224 -3.03 0.35 21.18
CA ALA A 224 -4.16 0.11 22.08
C ALA A 224 -5.21 1.23 21.98
N GLU A 225 -4.79 2.50 21.84
CA GLU A 225 -5.68 3.65 21.67
C GLU A 225 -6.55 3.53 20.39
N TYR A 226 -5.97 2.96 19.33
CA TYR A 226 -6.66 2.76 18.04
C TYR A 226 -7.19 1.33 17.84
N GLU A 227 -7.25 0.53 18.89
CA GLU A 227 -7.72 -0.87 18.85
C GLU A 227 -6.95 -1.74 17.83
N VAL A 228 -5.68 -1.42 17.56
CA VAL A 228 -4.79 -2.17 16.68
C VAL A 228 -4.00 -3.20 17.49
N PRO A 229 -3.90 -4.47 17.01
CA PRO A 229 -3.07 -5.46 17.69
C PRO A 229 -1.61 -5.04 17.76
N ALA A 230 -0.98 -5.17 18.94
CA ALA A 230 0.40 -4.78 19.14
C ALA A 230 1.39 -5.64 18.32
N TYR A 231 1.06 -6.90 18.13
CA TYR A 231 1.88 -7.85 17.36
C TYR A 231 1.30 -8.06 15.98
N MET A 232 2.19 -8.13 14.99
CA MET A 232 1.79 -8.21 13.61
C MET A 232 1.17 -9.56 13.28
N GLN A 233 -0.07 -9.54 12.79
CA GLN A 233 -0.63 -10.62 12.01
C GLN A 233 -0.14 -10.44 10.57
N ASP A 234 -0.23 -11.43 9.68
CA ASP A 234 0.34 -11.31 8.34
C ASP A 234 -0.12 -10.05 7.61
N CYS A 235 0.82 -9.22 7.15
CA CYS A 235 0.57 -7.94 6.50
C CYS A 235 0.76 -7.97 4.99
N THR A 236 1.32 -9.04 4.42
CA THR A 236 1.77 -9.08 3.02
C THR A 236 0.62 -8.82 2.05
N TYR A 237 -0.59 -9.23 2.42
CA TYR A 237 -1.79 -9.05 1.60
C TYR A 237 -2.53 -7.74 1.87
N PHE A 238 -2.37 -7.12 3.04
CA PHE A 238 -3.08 -5.88 3.42
C PHE A 238 -2.55 -4.64 2.71
N TYR A 239 -1.33 -4.70 2.19
CA TYR A 239 -0.66 -3.55 1.58
C TYR A 239 -0.69 -3.53 0.05
N GLN A 240 -1.52 -4.33 -0.55
CA GLN A 240 -1.88 -4.14 -1.96
C GLN A 240 -2.87 -2.97 -2.09
N GLN A 241 -2.40 -1.77 -1.81
CA GLN A 241 -3.12 -0.55 -2.16
C GLN A 241 -3.06 -0.37 -3.67
N LYS A 242 -3.81 -1.19 -4.38
CA LYS A 242 -4.27 -0.80 -5.70
C LYS A 242 -5.63 -0.16 -5.48
N TRP A 243 -5.70 1.13 -5.67
CA TRP A 243 -6.96 1.83 -5.74
C TRP A 243 -7.67 1.37 -7.00
N ILE A 244 -8.58 0.44 -6.86
CA ILE A 244 -9.42 -0.06 -7.94
C ILE A 244 -10.77 0.65 -7.79
N PHE A 245 -11.18 1.30 -8.85
CA PHE A 245 -12.46 1.99 -8.89
C PHE A 245 -13.42 1.23 -9.79
N SER A 246 -14.63 1.00 -9.27
CA SER A 246 -15.74 0.56 -10.09
C SER A 246 -16.11 1.66 -11.07
N MET A 247 -15.77 1.50 -12.33
CA MET A 247 -15.96 2.53 -13.35
C MET A 247 -17.43 2.89 -13.53
N LYS A 248 -18.34 1.91 -13.38
CA LYS A 248 -19.80 2.14 -13.38
C LYS A 248 -20.22 3.11 -12.26
N ASP A 249 -19.64 2.94 -11.08
CA ASP A 249 -19.98 3.75 -9.91
C ASP A 249 -19.33 5.13 -10.01
N VAL A 250 -18.08 5.22 -10.50
CA VAL A 250 -17.41 6.50 -10.77
C VAL A 250 -18.22 7.35 -11.75
N LEU A 251 -18.58 6.79 -12.91
CA LEU A 251 -19.36 7.50 -13.92
C LEU A 251 -20.69 7.96 -13.37
N ARG A 252 -21.44 7.08 -12.71
CA ARG A 252 -22.75 7.38 -12.15
C ARG A 252 -22.69 8.44 -11.04
N THR A 253 -21.80 8.24 -10.08
CA THR A 253 -21.65 9.12 -8.91
C THR A 253 -21.16 10.50 -9.35
N ARG A 254 -20.09 10.55 -10.16
CA ARG A 254 -19.51 11.81 -10.62
C ARG A 254 -20.47 12.59 -11.50
N ARG A 255 -21.19 11.92 -12.41
CA ARG A 255 -22.26 12.54 -13.21
C ARG A 255 -23.35 13.16 -12.31
N ALA A 256 -23.77 12.41 -11.28
CA ALA A 256 -24.76 12.91 -10.33
C ALA A 256 -24.22 14.12 -9.54
N MET A 257 -22.95 14.14 -9.13
CA MET A 257 -22.30 15.28 -8.46
C MET A 257 -22.33 16.54 -9.33
N PHE A 258 -22.13 16.40 -10.64
CA PHE A 258 -22.19 17.52 -11.60
C PHE A 258 -23.63 17.88 -12.00
N GLY A 259 -24.65 17.17 -11.51
CA GLY A 259 -26.04 17.40 -11.89
C GLY A 259 -26.37 17.09 -13.35
N LEU A 260 -25.51 16.35 -14.05
CA LEU A 260 -25.68 16.05 -15.47
C LEU A 260 -26.65 14.89 -15.69
N THR A 261 -27.50 15.03 -16.73
CA THR A 261 -28.25 13.88 -17.26
C THR A 261 -27.36 12.96 -18.05
N GLN A 262 -27.83 11.77 -18.38
CA GLN A 262 -27.06 10.84 -19.24
C GLN A 262 -26.85 11.42 -20.64
N GLU A 263 -27.87 12.14 -21.16
CA GLU A 263 -27.81 12.83 -22.43
C GLU A 263 -26.71 13.89 -22.46
N GLN A 264 -26.69 14.75 -21.43
CA GLN A 264 -25.70 15.82 -21.30
C GLN A 264 -24.26 15.26 -21.17
N LEU A 265 -24.07 14.18 -20.41
CA LEU A 265 -22.74 13.57 -20.31
C LEU A 265 -22.29 12.95 -21.64
N CYS A 266 -23.20 12.34 -22.41
CA CYS A 266 -22.90 11.65 -23.66
C CYS A 266 -22.73 12.57 -24.87
N GLU A 267 -23.21 13.80 -24.82
CA GLU A 267 -23.29 14.72 -25.97
C GLU A 267 -21.93 14.81 -26.70
N GLY A 268 -21.94 14.49 -27.99
CA GLY A 268 -20.73 14.50 -28.82
C GLY A 268 -19.67 13.41 -28.48
N ILE A 269 -19.97 12.47 -27.56
CA ILE A 269 -19.02 11.42 -27.17
C ILE A 269 -19.54 10.02 -27.52
N CYS A 270 -20.76 9.67 -27.08
CA CYS A 270 -21.30 8.33 -27.31
C CYS A 270 -22.83 8.33 -27.21
N SER A 271 -23.48 7.18 -27.50
CA SER A 271 -24.93 7.05 -27.33
C SER A 271 -25.31 6.92 -25.84
N VAL A 272 -26.47 7.48 -25.47
CA VAL A 272 -27.06 7.33 -24.13
C VAL A 272 -27.21 5.84 -23.75
N LYS A 273 -27.54 4.99 -24.71
CA LYS A 273 -27.65 3.54 -24.50
C LYS A 273 -26.32 2.94 -24.08
N SER A 274 -25.19 3.37 -24.67
CA SER A 274 -23.85 2.91 -24.32
C SER A 274 -23.46 3.34 -22.91
N LEU A 275 -23.71 4.60 -22.53
CA LEU A 275 -23.44 5.08 -21.19
C LEU A 275 -24.29 4.35 -20.15
N ARG A 276 -25.59 4.18 -20.40
CA ARG A 276 -26.50 3.46 -19.50
C ARG A 276 -26.06 2.04 -19.22
N ARG A 277 -25.54 1.34 -20.24
CA ARG A 277 -24.99 -0.01 -20.08
C ARG A 277 -23.71 -0.02 -19.28
N ALA A 278 -22.82 0.95 -19.49
CA ALA A 278 -21.61 1.12 -18.72
C ALA A 278 -21.89 1.45 -17.25
N GLU A 279 -22.81 2.39 -16.96
CA GLU A 279 -23.24 2.73 -15.59
C GLU A 279 -23.92 1.56 -14.85
N LYS A 280 -24.44 0.57 -15.59
CA LYS A 280 -24.99 -0.69 -15.04
C LYS A 280 -23.94 -1.79 -14.94
N GLY A 281 -22.71 -1.58 -15.43
CA GLY A 281 -21.68 -2.61 -15.49
C GLY A 281 -21.98 -3.74 -16.48
N GLN A 282 -22.83 -3.51 -17.48
CA GLN A 282 -23.23 -4.52 -18.47
C GLN A 282 -22.28 -4.62 -19.67
N THR A 283 -21.51 -3.57 -19.93
CA THR A 283 -20.52 -3.51 -21.02
C THR A 283 -19.39 -2.57 -20.64
N ASP A 284 -18.17 -2.93 -21.04
CA ASP A 284 -17.03 -2.04 -20.99
C ASP A 284 -17.11 -1.02 -22.13
N MET A 285 -16.57 0.17 -21.88
CA MET A 285 -16.48 1.23 -22.86
C MET A 285 -15.12 1.19 -23.55
N GLN A 286 -15.09 1.56 -24.83
CA GLN A 286 -13.81 1.79 -25.50
C GLN A 286 -13.01 2.87 -24.76
N ARG A 287 -11.70 2.66 -24.66
CA ARG A 287 -10.77 3.51 -23.86
C ARG A 287 -10.89 5.00 -24.20
N GLU A 288 -10.94 5.34 -25.47
CA GLU A 288 -11.04 6.75 -25.90
C GLU A 288 -12.39 7.38 -25.55
N THR A 289 -13.47 6.60 -25.62
CA THR A 289 -14.81 7.07 -25.19
C THR A 289 -14.85 7.30 -23.70
N LEU A 290 -14.33 6.36 -22.92
CA LEU A 290 -14.24 6.48 -21.46
C LEU A 290 -13.41 7.70 -21.05
N LYS A 291 -12.25 7.91 -21.67
CA LYS A 291 -11.38 9.06 -21.44
C LYS A 291 -12.11 10.39 -21.65
N LYS A 292 -12.89 10.52 -22.72
CA LYS A 292 -13.66 11.72 -22.99
C LYS A 292 -14.76 11.97 -21.93
N LEU A 293 -15.44 10.90 -21.49
CA LEU A 293 -16.44 11.00 -20.42
C LEU A 293 -15.82 11.41 -19.09
N LEU A 294 -14.70 10.77 -18.71
CA LEU A 294 -13.98 11.11 -17.48
C LEU A 294 -13.48 12.56 -17.50
N ASN A 295 -12.91 13.03 -18.62
CA ASN A 295 -12.49 14.42 -18.76
C ASN A 295 -13.67 15.39 -18.56
N ARG A 296 -14.85 15.11 -19.13
CA ARG A 296 -16.08 15.93 -18.91
C ARG A 296 -16.54 15.93 -17.45
N LEU A 297 -16.21 14.88 -16.72
CA LEU A 297 -16.47 14.76 -15.28
C LEU A 297 -15.32 15.31 -14.38
N GLY A 298 -14.39 16.07 -14.95
CA GLY A 298 -13.26 16.64 -14.21
C GLY A 298 -12.24 15.60 -13.74
N LEU A 299 -12.26 14.39 -14.32
CA LEU A 299 -11.32 13.32 -14.01
C LEU A 299 -10.33 13.13 -15.17
N SER A 300 -9.07 12.84 -14.85
CA SER A 300 -8.12 12.50 -15.91
C SER A 300 -8.50 11.17 -16.56
N GLY A 301 -8.43 11.10 -17.88
CA GLY A 301 -8.69 9.86 -18.62
C GLY A 301 -7.71 8.74 -18.32
N GLN A 302 -6.65 9.01 -17.56
CA GLN A 302 -5.68 8.01 -17.14
C GLN A 302 -5.93 7.45 -15.75
N MET A 303 -6.83 8.04 -14.95
CA MET A 303 -7.15 7.63 -13.57
C MET A 303 -5.95 7.15 -12.73
N GLN A 304 -4.75 7.46 -13.20
CA GLN A 304 -3.54 7.16 -12.49
C GLN A 304 -3.24 8.36 -11.60
N TRP A 305 -2.69 8.08 -10.46
CA TRP A 305 -2.15 8.91 -9.40
C TRP A 305 -1.13 9.96 -9.85
N SER A 306 -1.15 10.37 -11.14
CA SER A 306 -0.28 11.44 -11.58
C SER A 306 -0.74 12.72 -10.90
N ARG A 307 0.06 13.19 -9.99
CA ARG A 307 -0.09 14.51 -9.36
C ARG A 307 -0.18 15.61 -10.42
N LEU A 308 0.34 15.34 -11.62
CA LEU A 308 0.32 16.18 -12.80
C LEU A 308 0.04 15.34 -14.06
N ILE A 309 -0.67 15.91 -14.99
CA ILE A 309 -0.88 15.33 -16.32
C ILE A 309 0.22 15.87 -17.24
N THR A 310 1.24 15.09 -17.46
CA THR A 310 2.40 15.44 -18.30
C THR A 310 3.02 14.19 -18.91
N SER A 311 3.66 14.33 -20.05
CA SER A 311 4.55 13.35 -20.66
C SER A 311 6.03 13.63 -20.39
N ASP A 312 6.34 14.77 -19.77
CA ASP A 312 7.70 15.21 -19.48
C ASP A 312 8.16 14.62 -18.13
N ARG A 313 9.16 13.74 -18.19
CA ARG A 313 9.76 13.12 -16.98
C ARG A 313 10.42 14.14 -16.05
N GLU A 314 10.97 15.21 -16.62
CA GLU A 314 11.60 16.28 -15.83
C GLU A 314 10.55 17.01 -14.97
N VAL A 315 9.36 17.24 -15.52
CA VAL A 315 8.23 17.83 -14.78
C VAL A 315 7.81 16.91 -13.59
N ILE A 316 7.81 15.60 -13.80
CA ILE A 316 7.50 14.64 -12.72
C ILE A 316 8.56 14.75 -11.61
N ARG A 317 9.84 14.74 -11.96
CA ARG A 317 10.95 14.88 -11.02
C ARG A 317 10.87 16.20 -10.24
N MET A 318 10.61 17.31 -10.94
CA MET A 318 10.45 18.63 -10.32
C MET A 318 9.29 18.66 -9.32
N ALA A 319 8.20 17.94 -9.60
CA ALA A 319 7.05 17.85 -8.69
C ALA A 319 7.35 16.98 -7.45
N GLU A 320 8.17 15.96 -7.58
CA GLU A 320 8.66 15.14 -6.46
C GLU A 320 9.60 15.98 -5.57
N GLU A 321 10.59 16.64 -6.16
CA GLU A 321 11.48 17.56 -5.42
C GLU A 321 10.72 18.68 -4.70
N LEU A 322 9.66 19.23 -5.33
CA LEU A 322 8.80 20.22 -4.70
C LEU A 322 8.12 19.65 -3.45
N ALA A 323 7.64 18.43 -3.50
CA ALA A 323 7.04 17.78 -2.36
C ALA A 323 8.05 17.57 -1.22
N ASP A 324 9.29 17.18 -1.56
CA ASP A 324 10.37 17.02 -0.58
C ASP A 324 10.74 18.36 0.08
N TYR A 325 10.87 19.44 -0.71
CA TYR A 325 11.13 20.77 -0.14
C TYR A 325 10.01 21.26 0.79
N ILE A 326 8.76 20.96 0.48
CA ILE A 326 7.62 21.28 1.36
C ILE A 326 7.70 20.48 2.65
N ASN A 327 7.94 19.17 2.56
CA ASN A 327 8.08 18.29 3.72
C ASN A 327 9.24 18.70 4.64
N ASP A 328 10.36 19.12 4.03
CA ASP A 328 11.55 19.64 4.73
C ASP A 328 11.36 21.08 5.26
N ARG A 329 10.19 21.70 5.05
CA ARG A 329 9.91 23.11 5.39
C ARG A 329 10.85 24.13 4.70
N LYS A 330 11.42 23.78 3.56
CA LYS A 330 12.26 24.67 2.75
C LYS A 330 11.40 25.54 1.81
N PHE A 331 10.46 26.28 2.37
CA PHE A 331 9.37 26.94 1.63
C PHE A 331 9.88 27.96 0.58
N SER A 332 10.98 28.66 0.84
CA SER A 332 11.55 29.59 -0.13
C SER A 332 12.13 28.90 -1.37
N VAL A 333 12.70 27.71 -1.20
CA VAL A 333 13.18 26.86 -2.31
C VAL A 333 12.00 26.26 -3.04
N ALA A 334 11.03 25.75 -2.30
CA ALA A 334 9.79 25.18 -2.84
C ALA A 334 9.03 26.19 -3.72
N SER A 335 8.95 27.47 -3.32
CA SER A 335 8.30 28.53 -4.12
C SER A 335 9.02 28.76 -5.46
N LYS A 336 10.36 28.77 -5.47
CA LYS A 336 11.13 28.89 -6.71
C LYS A 336 10.94 27.67 -7.61
N GLN A 337 10.89 26.48 -7.04
CA GLN A 337 10.64 25.25 -7.77
C GLN A 337 9.22 25.24 -8.37
N LEU A 338 8.22 25.72 -7.63
CA LEU A 338 6.84 25.83 -8.12
C LEU A 338 6.73 26.79 -9.31
N GLU A 339 7.40 27.96 -9.27
CA GLU A 339 7.42 28.90 -10.39
C GLU A 339 8.14 28.30 -11.61
N SER A 340 9.22 27.57 -11.40
CA SER A 340 9.90 26.85 -12.49
C SER A 340 8.97 25.79 -13.10
N LEU A 341 8.23 25.08 -12.28
CA LEU A 341 7.27 24.08 -12.70
C LEU A 341 6.13 24.71 -13.52
N LYS A 342 5.62 25.87 -13.11
CA LYS A 342 4.56 26.62 -13.80
C LYS A 342 4.83 26.84 -15.28
N SER A 343 6.09 27.15 -15.63
CA SER A 343 6.49 27.41 -17.02
C SER A 343 6.52 26.16 -17.91
N ARG A 344 6.43 24.96 -17.31
CA ARG A 344 6.57 23.67 -18.00
C ARG A 344 5.29 22.81 -17.98
N ILE A 345 4.30 23.19 -17.19
CA ILE A 345 3.02 22.47 -17.12
C ILE A 345 1.95 23.19 -17.93
N ASP A 346 1.07 22.40 -18.53
CA ASP A 346 -0.11 22.91 -19.22
C ASP A 346 -1.21 23.23 -18.19
N LEU A 347 -1.43 24.53 -17.94
CA LEU A 347 -2.44 25.02 -17.00
C LEU A 347 -3.85 25.08 -17.61
N ASP A 348 -4.03 24.83 -18.89
CA ASP A 348 -5.36 24.68 -19.51
C ASP A 348 -5.99 23.34 -19.10
N ILE A 349 -5.16 22.40 -18.61
CA ILE A 349 -5.62 21.16 -18.02
C ILE A 349 -6.09 21.43 -16.57
N PRO A 350 -7.39 21.25 -16.26
CA PRO A 350 -7.95 21.60 -14.93
C PRO A 350 -7.19 20.97 -13.75
N GLN A 351 -6.75 19.72 -13.90
CA GLN A 351 -6.02 18.98 -12.85
C GLN A 351 -4.64 19.58 -12.58
N ASN A 352 -3.95 20.05 -13.62
CA ASN A 352 -2.66 20.72 -13.49
C ASN A 352 -2.83 22.10 -12.84
N LYS A 353 -3.86 22.84 -13.26
CA LYS A 353 -4.21 24.12 -12.64
C LYS A 353 -4.54 23.95 -11.16
N GLN A 354 -5.35 22.96 -10.81
CA GLN A 354 -5.67 22.62 -9.43
C GLN A 354 -4.41 22.33 -8.62
N TYR A 355 -3.49 21.50 -9.17
CA TYR A 355 -2.20 21.21 -8.53
C TYR A 355 -1.41 22.48 -8.22
N PHE A 356 -1.28 23.34 -9.23
CA PHE A 356 -0.50 24.57 -9.09
C PHE A 356 -1.10 25.48 -8.01
N LEU A 357 -2.40 25.75 -8.07
CA LEU A 357 -3.10 26.64 -7.14
C LEU A 357 -3.05 26.10 -5.69
N GLU A 358 -3.26 24.80 -5.49
CA GLU A 358 -3.16 24.17 -4.16
C GLU A 358 -1.75 24.30 -3.58
N LYS A 359 -0.70 24.05 -4.37
CA LYS A 359 0.68 24.21 -3.89
C LYS A 359 1.06 25.68 -3.65
N GLN A 360 0.57 26.59 -4.46
CA GLN A 360 0.75 28.01 -4.26
C GLN A 360 0.08 28.48 -2.95
N ALA A 361 -1.18 28.09 -2.72
CA ALA A 361 -1.90 28.44 -1.52
C ALA A 361 -1.17 27.96 -0.26
N LEU A 362 -0.75 26.70 -0.26
CA LEU A 362 0.00 26.11 0.86
C LEU A 362 1.30 26.87 1.14
N LEU A 363 2.10 27.17 0.11
CA LEU A 363 3.38 27.85 0.28
C LEU A 363 3.23 29.30 0.72
N GLU A 364 2.23 30.03 0.24
CA GLU A 364 1.96 31.39 0.65
C GLU A 364 1.48 31.46 2.12
N PHE A 365 0.66 30.49 2.54
CA PHE A 365 0.20 30.37 3.91
C PHE A 365 1.35 30.02 4.87
N GLU A 366 2.15 29.01 4.56
CA GLU A 366 3.27 28.58 5.39
C GLU A 366 4.39 29.67 5.51
N GLN A 367 4.46 30.57 4.54
CA GLN A 367 5.35 31.74 4.59
C GLN A 367 4.73 32.97 5.25
N GLY A 368 3.50 32.88 5.73
CA GLY A 368 2.79 33.99 6.36
C GLY A 368 2.44 35.15 5.40
N LYS A 369 2.36 34.88 4.10
CA LYS A 369 2.04 35.90 3.07
C LYS A 369 0.54 36.14 2.92
N VAL A 370 -0.27 35.18 3.30
CA VAL A 370 -1.73 35.24 3.26
C VAL A 370 -2.33 34.90 4.60
N THR A 371 -3.48 35.47 4.89
CA THR A 371 -4.24 35.15 6.09
C THR A 371 -4.91 33.76 5.96
N ARG A 372 -5.45 33.27 7.06
CA ARG A 372 -6.18 32.02 7.10
C ARG A 372 -7.42 32.04 6.19
N GLU A 373 -8.15 33.15 6.19
CA GLU A 373 -9.33 33.34 5.35
C GLU A 373 -8.96 33.35 3.86
N GLU A 374 -7.86 34.02 3.51
CA GLU A 374 -7.34 34.03 2.15
C GLU A 374 -6.88 32.63 1.72
N PHE A 375 -6.20 31.89 2.60
CA PHE A 375 -5.81 30.51 2.32
C PHE A 375 -7.01 29.61 2.02
N VAL A 376 -8.06 29.67 2.85
CA VAL A 376 -9.30 28.90 2.63
C VAL A 376 -9.95 29.28 1.28
N LYS A 377 -9.94 30.57 0.92
CA LYS A 377 -10.45 31.01 -0.37
C LYS A 377 -9.63 30.45 -1.54
N MET A 378 -8.31 30.48 -1.45
CA MET A 378 -7.40 29.92 -2.47
C MET A 378 -7.60 28.41 -2.64
N GLU A 379 -7.76 27.66 -1.55
CA GLU A 379 -8.02 26.22 -1.60
C GLU A 379 -9.39 25.91 -2.24
N LYS A 380 -10.41 26.74 -2.02
CA LYS A 380 -11.70 26.63 -2.72
C LYS A 380 -11.56 26.91 -4.22
N GLU A 381 -10.80 27.94 -4.60
CA GLU A 381 -10.50 28.23 -6.00
C GLU A 381 -9.74 27.08 -6.68
N ALA A 382 -8.81 26.45 -5.97
CA ALA A 382 -8.14 25.24 -6.44
C ALA A 382 -9.11 24.07 -6.62
N LEU A 383 -10.02 23.85 -5.66
CA LEU A 383 -11.04 22.80 -5.73
C LEU A 383 -11.97 23.02 -6.93
N GLU A 384 -12.39 24.25 -7.19
CA GLU A 384 -13.33 24.61 -8.26
C GLU A 384 -12.76 24.39 -9.67
N CYS A 385 -11.44 24.18 -9.82
CA CYS A 385 -10.87 23.76 -11.11
C CYS A 385 -11.43 22.43 -11.61
N THR A 386 -11.80 21.52 -10.71
CA THR A 386 -12.26 20.16 -11.07
C THR A 386 -13.61 19.80 -10.50
N LEU A 387 -14.11 20.52 -9.50
CA LEU A 387 -15.34 20.21 -8.79
C LEU A 387 -16.02 21.46 -8.25
N CYS A 388 -17.29 21.65 -8.57
CA CYS A 388 -18.09 22.73 -7.96
C CYS A 388 -18.42 22.40 -6.50
N ALA A 389 -17.88 23.19 -5.56
CA ALA A 389 -18.02 22.98 -4.13
C ALA A 389 -19.48 22.96 -3.64
N GLU A 390 -20.36 23.75 -4.25
CA GLU A 390 -21.79 23.81 -3.90
C GLU A 390 -22.51 22.47 -4.07
N ASN A 391 -22.02 21.61 -4.94
CA ASN A 391 -22.59 20.30 -5.22
C ASN A 391 -22.20 19.22 -4.19
N LEU A 392 -21.21 19.47 -3.32
CA LEU A 392 -20.73 18.49 -2.33
C LEU A 392 -21.68 18.33 -1.15
N TYR A 393 -22.25 19.42 -0.65
CA TYR A 393 -23.02 19.45 0.61
C TYR A 393 -24.41 18.83 0.54
N ARG A 394 -24.86 18.41 -0.64
CA ARG A 394 -26.23 17.94 -0.88
C ARG A 394 -26.37 16.47 -1.23
N LYS A 395 -25.29 15.67 -1.20
CA LYS A 395 -25.33 14.30 -1.73
C LYS A 395 -24.78 13.28 -0.74
N GLU A 396 -25.51 12.18 -0.60
CA GLU A 396 -25.15 11.06 0.28
C GLU A 396 -23.91 10.28 -0.22
N ASN A 397 -23.65 10.29 -1.53
CA ASN A 397 -22.52 9.59 -2.13
C ASN A 397 -21.71 10.55 -3.01
N VAL A 398 -20.43 10.69 -2.70
CA VAL A 398 -19.48 11.50 -3.46
C VAL A 398 -18.27 10.65 -3.86
N TYR A 399 -17.74 10.91 -5.05
CA TYR A 399 -16.46 10.38 -5.50
C TYR A 399 -15.50 11.55 -5.66
N LEU A 400 -14.47 11.59 -4.83
CA LEU A 400 -13.45 12.65 -4.81
C LEU A 400 -12.10 12.07 -5.22
N THR A 401 -11.33 12.86 -5.96
CA THR A 401 -9.91 12.58 -6.18
C THR A 401 -9.11 12.91 -4.91
N GLU A 402 -7.91 12.32 -4.78
CA GLU A 402 -7.01 12.62 -3.65
C GLU A 402 -6.78 14.13 -3.50
N ARG A 403 -6.59 14.82 -4.60
CA ARG A 403 -6.34 16.28 -4.60
C ARG A 403 -7.55 17.11 -4.16
N GLU A 404 -8.72 16.70 -4.58
CA GLU A 404 -9.96 17.34 -4.09
C GLU A 404 -10.13 17.13 -2.59
N ILE A 405 -9.77 15.93 -2.07
CA ILE A 405 -9.74 15.65 -0.63
C ILE A 405 -8.73 16.56 0.08
N ILE A 406 -7.55 16.77 -0.50
CA ILE A 406 -6.52 17.66 0.07
C ILE A 406 -7.05 19.08 0.14
N CYS A 407 -7.61 19.65 -0.94
CA CYS A 407 -8.18 21.01 -0.95
C CYS A 407 -9.29 21.17 0.10
N ILE A 408 -10.18 20.18 0.21
CA ILE A 408 -11.25 20.18 1.22
C ILE A 408 -10.64 20.13 2.63
N SER A 409 -9.69 19.22 2.88
CA SER A 409 -9.04 19.08 4.19
C SER A 409 -8.29 20.35 4.60
N ASN A 410 -7.58 20.99 3.67
CA ASN A 410 -6.88 22.25 3.91
C ASN A 410 -7.86 23.39 4.22
N SER A 411 -9.00 23.43 3.52
CA SER A 411 -10.08 24.41 3.80
C SER A 411 -10.64 24.25 5.23
N TRP A 412 -10.67 23.04 5.78
CA TRP A 412 -11.14 22.78 7.15
C TRP A 412 -10.07 23.09 8.20
N LYS A 413 -8.80 22.85 7.93
CA LYS A 413 -7.70 23.30 8.81
C LYS A 413 -7.69 24.82 8.99
N GLY A 414 -8.30 25.52 8.04
CA GLY A 414 -8.51 26.95 8.08
C GLY A 414 -9.68 27.44 8.96
N MET A 415 -10.55 26.56 9.44
CA MET A 415 -11.62 26.90 10.39
C MET A 415 -11.17 26.61 11.83
#